data_e30e41836f4de407058cdf6c4090dd19
#
_entry.id   e30e41836f4de407058cdf6c4090dd19
#
_cell.length_a   1.000
_cell.length_b   1.000
_cell.length_c   1.000
_cell.angle_alpha   90.00
_cell.angle_beta   90.00
_cell.angle_gamma   90.00
#
_symmetry.space_group_name_H-M   'P 1'
#
loop_
_entity.id
_entity.type
_entity.pdbx_description
1 polymer ?
#
loop_
_entity_poly.entity_id
_entity_poly.type
_entity_poly.pdbx_seq_one_letter_code
_entity_poly.pdbx_strand_id
1 'polypeptide(L)'
;LFVLSAAVLFLAGCGGGSSDTTTDSGEEETTTETTEEEETTTETDDESAGSDEVLTISAIPDYDATELNRAFSDFADLLSEELGVEVEYVESVDYAAVVTGYERGDIDLAWFGGLTGAQAINAVEDSEAFAQRPQDAVFQSVFIKNVDQAGDVESLADIPGHSFTFGSESSTSGHLMSRYFLGEEGMTPEEDFSGQVNYSGSHDTTMELVETGSYDLGVVNMQYWDNAVEEGTVDESAVEEFYRSPEYFDYNWQVSPTVDEKFGEGTKDKLTEFILNMTREDSEMMEVLDADEFILTENSNYETIAEV
;
A
#
# COMPACT_ATOMS: atom_id res chain seq x y z
N LEU A 1 -0.04 -52.67 1.32
CA LEU A 1 0.82 -53.64 0.64
C LEU A 1 0.98 -53.18 -0.82
N PHE A 2 2.03 -52.57 -1.13
CA PHE A 2 2.96 -52.70 -2.24
C PHE A 2 3.86 -51.46 -2.26
N VAL A 3 5.08 -51.75 -1.97
CA VAL A 3 6.34 -51.04 -2.07
C VAL A 3 6.86 -51.19 -3.50
N LEU A 4 7.57 -50.21 -4.03
CA LEU A 4 8.81 -50.30 -4.84
C LEU A 4 9.09 -48.87 -5.37
N SER A 5 10.09 -48.17 -4.90
CA SER A 5 11.56 -48.26 -5.05
C SER A 5 12.09 -47.88 -6.43
N ALA A 6 12.83 -46.77 -6.40
CA ALA A 6 14.14 -46.46 -6.96
C ALA A 6 14.40 -46.52 -8.49
N ALA A 7 15.04 -45.47 -8.99
CA ALA A 7 16.43 -45.59 -9.48
C ALA A 7 17.01 -44.22 -9.89
N VAL A 8 18.16 -43.97 -9.35
CA VAL A 8 19.17 -42.93 -9.65
C VAL A 8 19.92 -43.33 -10.93
N LEU A 9 20.27 -42.39 -11.80
CA LEU A 9 21.39 -42.55 -12.73
C LEU A 9 22.13 -41.22 -12.91
N PHE A 10 23.35 -41.20 -12.39
CA PHE A 10 24.42 -40.26 -12.69
C PHE A 10 25.01 -40.53 -14.06
N LEU A 11 25.39 -39.49 -14.80
CA LEU A 11 26.46 -39.60 -15.79
C LEU A 11 27.22 -38.27 -15.84
N ALA A 12 28.48 -38.36 -15.41
CA ALA A 12 29.53 -37.39 -15.58
C ALA A 12 30.20 -37.54 -16.96
N GLY A 13 30.63 -36.46 -17.55
CA GLY A 13 31.45 -36.45 -18.76
C GLY A 13 32.37 -35.24 -18.79
N CYS A 14 33.63 -35.50 -18.48
CA CYS A 14 34.78 -34.58 -18.61
C CYS A 14 35.33 -34.52 -20.04
N GLY A 15 36.02 -33.44 -20.37
CA GLY A 15 37.00 -33.28 -21.45
C GLY A 15 37.04 -31.83 -21.91
N GLY A 16 38.04 -31.01 -21.80
CA GLY A 16 39.50 -31.11 -21.76
C GLY A 16 40.06 -30.71 -23.12
N GLY A 17 40.78 -29.54 -23.19
CA GLY A 17 41.58 -29.24 -24.39
C GLY A 17 42.03 -27.75 -24.46
N SER A 18 43.24 -27.53 -23.98
CA SER A 18 44.09 -26.31 -24.17
C SER A 18 44.66 -26.25 -25.59
N SER A 19 45.08 -25.01 -25.99
CA SER A 19 46.38 -24.62 -26.63
C SER A 19 46.17 -23.26 -27.26
N ASP A 20 46.78 -22.19 -26.77
CA ASP A 20 48.13 -21.68 -26.93
C ASP A 20 48.48 -21.24 -28.37
N THR A 21 48.91 -20.04 -28.49
CA THR A 21 50.16 -19.49 -29.00
C THR A 21 50.03 -18.22 -29.85
N THR A 22 50.46 -17.09 -29.30
CA THR A 22 51.58 -16.17 -29.58
C THR A 22 51.58 -15.31 -30.82
N THR A 23 51.86 -14.02 -30.51
CA THR A 23 52.81 -13.00 -31.09
C THR A 23 52.50 -12.49 -32.48
N ASP A 24 52.59 -11.21 -32.78
CA ASP A 24 53.75 -10.30 -32.67
C ASP A 24 53.41 -8.88 -33.15
N SER A 25 53.98 -7.92 -32.49
CA SER A 25 54.49 -6.58 -32.78
C SER A 25 54.24 -5.87 -34.12
N GLY A 26 54.15 -4.53 -34.03
CA GLY A 26 54.48 -3.58 -35.08
C GLY A 26 54.18 -2.12 -34.70
N GLU A 27 55.20 -1.44 -34.23
CA GLU A 27 55.33 0.03 -34.03
C GLU A 27 55.24 0.79 -35.36
N GLU A 28 54.82 2.03 -35.32
CA GLU A 28 55.53 3.30 -35.54
C GLU A 28 54.60 4.44 -35.93
N GLU A 29 54.56 5.45 -35.12
CA GLU A 29 54.98 6.86 -35.25
C GLU A 29 54.60 7.59 -36.57
N THR A 30 54.01 8.76 -36.49
CA THR A 30 54.61 10.09 -36.44
C THR A 30 53.59 11.21 -36.66
N THR A 31 53.58 12.15 -35.70
CA THR A 31 53.40 13.62 -35.72
C THR A 31 52.84 14.32 -36.97
N THR A 32 51.97 15.31 -36.79
CA THR A 32 52.28 16.74 -36.78
C THR A 32 51.07 17.63 -36.48
N GLU A 33 51.31 18.68 -35.70
CA GLU A 33 50.47 19.82 -35.33
C GLU A 33 49.85 20.56 -36.52
N THR A 34 48.67 21.17 -36.29
CA THR A 34 48.47 22.60 -36.57
C THR A 34 47.22 23.10 -35.83
N THR A 35 47.43 24.15 -35.07
CA THR A 35 46.54 25.06 -34.40
C THR A 35 45.72 25.84 -35.40
N GLU A 36 44.40 26.06 -35.11
CA GLU A 36 43.74 27.35 -35.30
C GLU A 36 42.44 27.41 -34.49
N GLU A 37 42.35 28.53 -33.78
CA GLU A 37 41.23 28.99 -32.97
C GLU A 37 40.01 29.33 -33.83
N GLU A 38 38.76 29.07 -33.36
CA GLU A 38 37.72 30.10 -33.35
C GLU A 38 36.42 29.62 -32.70
N GLU A 39 35.94 30.49 -31.84
CA GLU A 39 34.61 30.85 -31.44
C GLU A 39 33.71 29.83 -30.69
N THR A 40 33.64 30.13 -29.45
CA THR A 40 32.62 29.83 -28.44
C THR A 40 31.25 30.24 -28.91
N THR A 41 30.39 29.26 -29.13
CA THR A 41 28.94 29.41 -28.93
C THR A 41 28.59 28.51 -27.76
N THR A 42 28.37 29.11 -26.61
CA THR A 42 27.67 28.50 -25.48
C THR A 42 26.24 28.30 -25.91
N GLU A 43 25.94 27.12 -26.42
CA GLU A 43 24.60 26.57 -26.29
C GLU A 43 24.54 26.00 -24.89
N THR A 44 23.72 26.62 -24.05
CA THR A 44 23.22 26.01 -22.82
C THR A 44 22.30 24.92 -23.27
N ASP A 45 22.86 23.71 -23.41
CA ASP A 45 22.05 22.50 -23.31
C ASP A 45 21.49 22.48 -21.90
N ASP A 46 20.23 22.79 -21.79
CA ASP A 46 19.38 22.40 -20.69
C ASP A 46 19.27 20.86 -20.79
N GLU A 47 20.31 20.17 -20.29
CA GLU A 47 20.22 18.74 -20.04
C GLU A 47 19.22 18.56 -18.89
N SER A 48 17.94 18.43 -19.24
CA SER A 48 17.00 17.67 -18.46
C SER A 48 17.60 16.27 -18.34
N ALA A 49 18.37 16.06 -17.28
CA ALA A 49 18.80 14.73 -16.86
C ALA A 49 17.54 13.96 -16.48
N GLY A 50 16.90 13.30 -17.45
CA GLY A 50 15.97 12.22 -17.16
C GLY A 50 16.79 11.17 -16.43
N SER A 51 16.54 10.97 -15.14
CA SER A 51 17.07 9.82 -14.44
C SER A 51 16.48 8.57 -15.12
N ASP A 52 17.30 7.55 -15.37
CA ASP A 52 16.81 6.23 -15.80
C ASP A 52 16.04 5.52 -14.65
N GLU A 53 15.75 6.22 -13.55
CA GLU A 53 15.04 5.74 -12.38
C GLU A 53 13.55 5.98 -12.55
N VAL A 54 12.76 4.96 -12.20
CA VAL A 54 11.31 4.95 -12.22
C VAL A 54 10.79 5.30 -10.82
N LEU A 55 9.91 6.29 -10.70
CA LEU A 55 9.21 6.60 -9.45
C LEU A 55 8.14 5.54 -9.21
N THR A 56 8.27 4.82 -8.11
CA THR A 56 7.37 3.70 -7.81
C THR A 56 6.30 4.12 -6.82
N ILE A 57 5.03 3.91 -7.19
CA ILE A 57 3.89 4.12 -6.30
C ILE A 57 3.23 2.80 -5.91
N SER A 58 2.62 2.74 -4.73
CA SER A 58 1.86 1.58 -4.26
C SER A 58 0.72 2.00 -3.34
N ALA A 59 -0.19 1.06 -3.07
CA ALA A 59 -1.29 1.22 -2.14
C ALA A 59 -1.48 -0.07 -1.33
N ILE A 60 -2.00 0.05 -0.10
CA ILE A 60 -2.44 -1.12 0.67
C ILE A 60 -3.64 -1.77 -0.04
N PRO A 61 -3.68 -3.13 -0.18
CA PRO A 61 -4.75 -3.84 -0.87
C PRO A 61 -5.95 -4.04 0.06
N ASP A 62 -6.70 -2.97 0.34
CA ASP A 62 -7.84 -2.96 1.26
C ASP A 62 -9.20 -3.22 0.58
N TYR A 63 -9.23 -3.15 -0.75
CA TYR A 63 -10.38 -3.42 -1.63
C TYR A 63 -10.03 -4.40 -2.74
N ASP A 64 -10.92 -4.53 -3.73
CA ASP A 64 -10.69 -5.38 -4.91
C ASP A 64 -9.40 -5.02 -5.64
N ALA A 65 -8.50 -6.00 -5.75
CA ALA A 65 -7.18 -5.81 -6.33
C ALA A 65 -7.23 -5.38 -7.82
N THR A 66 -8.28 -5.77 -8.55
CA THR A 66 -8.42 -5.42 -9.97
C THR A 66 -8.77 -3.95 -10.14
N GLU A 67 -9.64 -3.44 -9.28
CA GLU A 67 -10.04 -2.03 -9.28
C GLU A 67 -8.89 -1.14 -8.85
N LEU A 68 -8.22 -1.48 -7.75
CA LEU A 68 -7.02 -0.77 -7.29
C LEU A 68 -5.93 -0.73 -8.36
N ASN A 69 -5.61 -1.87 -8.97
CA ASN A 69 -4.56 -1.96 -9.99
C ASN A 69 -4.87 -1.04 -11.19
N ARG A 70 -6.10 -1.06 -11.70
CA ARG A 70 -6.50 -0.20 -12.81
C ARG A 70 -6.40 1.28 -12.44
N ALA A 71 -7.02 1.68 -11.34
CA ALA A 71 -7.11 3.07 -10.93
C ALA A 71 -5.74 3.68 -10.59
N PHE A 72 -4.88 2.92 -9.92
CA PHE A 72 -3.54 3.39 -9.57
C PHE A 72 -2.56 3.33 -10.74
N SER A 73 -2.76 2.43 -11.72
CA SER A 73 -1.98 2.46 -12.96
C SER A 73 -2.30 3.70 -13.79
N ASP A 74 -3.59 4.04 -13.95
CA ASP A 74 -4.01 5.27 -14.64
C ASP A 74 -3.51 6.53 -13.89
N PHE A 75 -3.48 6.49 -12.55
CA PHE A 75 -2.92 7.57 -11.74
C PHE A 75 -1.40 7.71 -11.93
N ALA A 76 -0.66 6.60 -12.04
CA ALA A 76 0.77 6.61 -12.34
C ALA A 76 1.07 7.29 -13.68
N ASP A 77 0.25 7.05 -14.71
CA ASP A 77 0.37 7.72 -16.01
C ASP A 77 0.16 9.23 -15.87
N LEU A 78 -0.83 9.68 -15.08
CA LEU A 78 -1.07 11.11 -14.82
C LEU A 78 0.11 11.76 -14.09
N LEU A 79 0.66 11.08 -13.07
CA LEU A 79 1.85 11.56 -12.37
C LEU A 79 3.07 11.64 -13.28
N SER A 80 3.24 10.67 -14.19
CA SER A 80 4.33 10.70 -15.17
C SER A 80 4.26 11.96 -16.06
N GLU A 81 3.06 12.31 -16.53
CA GLU A 81 2.85 13.50 -17.34
C GLU A 81 3.15 14.79 -16.57
N GLU A 82 2.71 14.87 -15.30
CA GLU A 82 2.88 16.06 -14.47
C GLU A 82 4.32 16.25 -14.02
N LEU A 83 4.98 15.18 -13.56
CA LEU A 83 6.33 15.25 -13.02
C LEU A 83 7.42 15.26 -14.10
N GLY A 84 7.12 14.70 -15.28
CA GLY A 84 8.07 14.54 -16.38
C GLY A 84 9.10 13.44 -16.11
N VAL A 85 8.81 12.50 -15.23
CA VAL A 85 9.58 11.29 -14.93
C VAL A 85 8.71 10.06 -15.16
N GLU A 86 9.32 8.89 -15.38
CA GLU A 86 8.55 7.64 -15.46
C GLU A 86 8.02 7.27 -14.08
N VAL A 87 6.71 7.00 -13.98
CA VAL A 87 6.04 6.55 -12.74
C VAL A 87 5.38 5.20 -13.00
N GLU A 88 5.54 4.26 -12.09
CA GLU A 88 4.95 2.91 -12.17
C GLU A 88 4.21 2.56 -10.88
N TYR A 89 2.99 2.02 -11.02
CA TYR A 89 2.28 1.41 -9.91
C TYR A 89 2.71 -0.03 -9.71
N VAL A 90 3.06 -0.37 -8.47
CA VAL A 90 3.41 -1.73 -8.07
C VAL A 90 2.35 -2.28 -7.12
N GLU A 91 1.63 -3.30 -7.58
CA GLU A 91 0.67 -4.03 -6.78
C GLU A 91 1.36 -4.76 -5.62
N SER A 92 0.78 -4.69 -4.43
CA SER A 92 1.26 -5.40 -3.26
C SER A 92 0.33 -6.56 -2.88
N VAL A 93 0.92 -7.64 -2.36
CA VAL A 93 0.18 -8.86 -1.97
C VAL A 93 -0.55 -8.72 -0.64
N ASP A 94 -0.08 -7.83 0.23
CA ASP A 94 -0.69 -7.52 1.52
C ASP A 94 -0.20 -6.15 2.04
N TYR A 95 -0.81 -5.67 3.12
CA TYR A 95 -0.49 -4.39 3.75
C TYR A 95 0.98 -4.27 4.21
N ALA A 96 1.53 -5.35 4.79
CA ALA A 96 2.91 -5.34 5.32
C ALA A 96 3.95 -5.31 4.19
N ALA A 97 3.60 -5.82 3.00
CA ALA A 97 4.46 -5.78 1.84
C ALA A 97 4.67 -4.33 1.34
N VAL A 98 3.63 -3.46 1.41
CA VAL A 98 3.76 -2.04 1.06
C VAL A 98 4.74 -1.35 2.02
N VAL A 99 4.59 -1.55 3.33
CA VAL A 99 5.51 -1.00 4.35
C VAL A 99 6.95 -1.47 4.10
N THR A 100 7.12 -2.77 3.83
CA THR A 100 8.46 -3.34 3.57
C THR A 100 9.09 -2.79 2.29
N GLY A 101 8.30 -2.62 1.21
CA GLY A 101 8.77 -2.01 -0.03
C GLY A 101 9.19 -0.54 0.16
N TYR A 102 8.39 0.20 0.91
CA TYR A 102 8.68 1.59 1.26
C TYR A 102 9.94 1.72 2.14
N GLU A 103 10.09 0.89 3.17
CA GLU A 103 11.29 0.84 4.03
C GLU A 103 12.58 0.56 3.24
N ARG A 104 12.50 -0.29 2.22
CA ARG A 104 13.64 -0.64 1.38
C ARG A 104 13.97 0.40 0.30
N GLY A 105 13.07 1.37 0.09
CA GLY A 105 13.17 2.34 -0.99
C GLY A 105 12.79 1.78 -2.36
N ASP A 106 12.05 0.65 -2.38
CA ASP A 106 11.46 0.05 -3.57
C ASP A 106 10.13 0.76 -3.94
N ILE A 107 9.54 1.50 -3.01
CA ILE A 107 8.33 2.33 -3.17
C ILE A 107 8.66 3.75 -2.71
N ASP A 108 8.37 4.74 -3.57
CA ASP A 108 8.67 6.15 -3.32
C ASP A 108 7.46 6.95 -2.81
N LEU A 109 6.26 6.55 -3.22
CA LEU A 109 4.99 7.14 -2.81
C LEU A 109 3.99 6.04 -2.47
N ALA A 110 3.33 6.12 -1.32
CA ALA A 110 2.38 5.10 -0.92
C ALA A 110 1.10 5.66 -0.31
N TRP A 111 -0.03 5.02 -0.66
CA TRP A 111 -1.30 5.16 0.05
C TRP A 111 -1.36 4.15 1.18
N PHE A 112 -1.31 4.63 2.41
CA PHE A 112 -1.31 3.84 3.63
C PHE A 112 -2.58 4.03 4.44
N GLY A 113 -2.94 3.02 5.26
CA GLY A 113 -3.79 3.24 6.42
C GLY A 113 -2.98 3.79 7.60
N GLY A 114 -3.65 4.23 8.66
CA GLY A 114 -2.99 4.84 9.83
C GLY A 114 -1.91 3.96 10.47
N LEU A 115 -2.16 2.66 10.65
CA LEU A 115 -1.17 1.72 11.20
C LEU A 115 0.03 1.53 10.28
N THR A 116 -0.22 1.21 9.01
CA THR A 116 0.87 1.03 8.04
C THR A 116 1.64 2.32 7.80
N GLY A 117 0.95 3.47 7.82
CA GLY A 117 1.57 4.78 7.76
C GLY A 117 2.45 5.08 8.97
N ALA A 118 1.96 4.79 10.20
CA ALA A 118 2.76 4.92 11.41
C ALA A 118 3.98 3.99 11.40
N GLN A 119 3.84 2.77 10.89
CA GLN A 119 4.95 1.84 10.71
C GLN A 119 5.99 2.38 9.70
N ALA A 120 5.55 2.94 8.58
CA ALA A 120 6.42 3.53 7.56
C ALA A 120 7.19 4.75 8.11
N ILE A 121 6.52 5.66 8.84
CA ILE A 121 7.16 6.80 9.52
C ILE A 121 8.23 6.33 10.51
N ASN A 122 7.95 5.27 11.28
CA ASN A 122 8.91 4.74 12.23
C ASN A 122 10.09 4.00 11.58
N ALA A 123 9.88 3.40 10.41
CA ALA A 123 10.90 2.64 9.69
C ALA A 123 11.83 3.53 8.85
N VAL A 124 11.31 4.64 8.30
CA VAL A 124 12.04 5.53 7.40
C VAL A 124 12.15 6.91 8.01
N GLU A 125 13.38 7.29 8.44
CA GLU A 125 13.67 8.62 8.98
C GLU A 125 13.32 9.71 7.94
N ASP A 126 12.65 10.78 8.38
CA ASP A 126 12.19 11.88 7.53
C ASP A 126 11.10 11.52 6.49
N SER A 127 10.45 10.33 6.61
CA SER A 127 9.21 10.05 5.88
C SER A 127 8.11 11.03 6.29
N GLU A 128 7.31 11.50 5.32
CA GLU A 128 6.25 12.48 5.56
C GLU A 128 4.89 11.98 5.09
N ALA A 129 3.94 11.93 6.04
CA ALA A 129 2.53 11.92 5.72
C ALA A 129 2.11 13.35 5.36
N PHE A 130 1.63 13.59 4.15
CA PHE A 130 1.39 14.94 3.64
C PHE A 130 -0.04 15.21 3.21
N ALA A 131 -0.79 14.20 2.82
CA ALA A 131 -2.17 14.35 2.35
C ALA A 131 -3.07 13.22 2.85
N GLN A 132 -4.33 13.55 3.11
CA GLN A 132 -5.38 12.62 3.50
C GLN A 132 -6.72 13.10 2.94
N ARG A 133 -7.74 12.24 2.90
CA ARG A 133 -9.12 12.66 2.63
C ARG A 133 -9.70 13.34 3.87
N PRO A 134 -10.65 14.29 3.75
CA PRO A 134 -11.29 14.93 4.93
C PRO A 134 -11.85 13.92 5.93
N GLN A 135 -12.46 12.82 5.46
CA GLN A 135 -13.03 11.77 6.30
C GLN A 135 -11.98 10.98 7.09
N ASP A 136 -10.72 10.96 6.65
CA ASP A 136 -9.65 10.23 7.34
C ASP A 136 -9.23 10.88 8.67
N ALA A 137 -9.59 12.14 8.88
CA ALA A 137 -9.37 12.83 10.17
C ALA A 137 -10.39 12.42 11.25
N VAL A 138 -11.50 11.79 10.87
CA VAL A 138 -12.63 11.39 11.74
C VAL A 138 -13.08 9.97 11.42
N PHE A 139 -12.14 9.09 11.11
CA PHE A 139 -12.39 7.74 10.64
C PHE A 139 -12.87 6.81 11.75
N GLN A 140 -13.62 5.77 11.40
CA GLN A 140 -14.23 4.85 12.36
C GLN A 140 -14.16 3.40 11.88
N SER A 141 -14.12 2.48 12.86
CA SER A 141 -14.36 1.05 12.63
C SER A 141 -15.84 0.75 12.76
N VAL A 142 -16.38 -0.02 11.84
CA VAL A 142 -17.78 -0.46 11.85
C VAL A 142 -17.83 -1.95 12.14
N PHE A 143 -18.46 -2.31 13.26
CA PHE A 143 -18.66 -3.69 13.67
C PHE A 143 -19.96 -4.19 13.08
N ILE A 144 -19.89 -5.29 12.36
CA ILE A 144 -20.98 -5.90 11.61
C ILE A 144 -21.29 -7.29 12.13
N LYS A 145 -22.56 -7.70 11.98
CA LYS A 145 -23.04 -9.00 12.41
C LYS A 145 -23.82 -9.69 11.30
N ASN A 146 -23.76 -11.02 11.28
CA ASN A 146 -24.72 -11.84 10.55
C ASN A 146 -26.05 -11.90 11.30
N VAL A 147 -27.12 -11.46 10.67
CA VAL A 147 -28.45 -11.31 11.31
C VAL A 147 -29.03 -12.65 11.83
N ASP A 148 -28.82 -13.73 11.09
CA ASP A 148 -29.32 -15.05 11.44
C ASP A 148 -28.56 -15.71 12.60
N GLN A 149 -27.24 -15.44 12.73
CA GLN A 149 -26.34 -16.10 13.69
C GLN A 149 -26.12 -15.26 14.96
N ALA A 150 -26.11 -13.93 14.84
CA ALA A 150 -25.80 -12.99 15.91
C ALA A 150 -26.83 -11.85 16.01
N GLY A 151 -28.10 -12.12 15.69
CA GLY A 151 -29.17 -11.12 15.68
C GLY A 151 -29.48 -10.49 17.06
N ASP A 152 -29.03 -11.09 18.14
CA ASP A 152 -29.16 -10.59 19.52
C ASP A 152 -27.95 -9.73 19.99
N VAL A 153 -26.89 -9.60 19.18
CA VAL A 153 -25.74 -8.73 19.45
C VAL A 153 -26.12 -7.28 19.14
N GLU A 154 -26.09 -6.40 20.15
CA GLU A 154 -26.43 -4.98 20.02
C GLU A 154 -25.29 -4.04 20.49
N SER A 155 -24.24 -4.60 21.08
CA SER A 155 -23.10 -3.85 21.62
C SER A 155 -21.83 -4.70 21.65
N LEU A 156 -20.66 -4.04 21.89
CA LEU A 156 -19.40 -4.78 22.05
C LEU A 156 -19.48 -5.80 23.19
N ALA A 157 -20.23 -5.53 24.28
CA ALA A 157 -20.36 -6.43 25.42
C ALA A 157 -21.04 -7.76 25.09
N ASP A 158 -21.73 -7.86 23.96
CA ASP A 158 -22.44 -9.06 23.50
C ASP A 158 -21.57 -9.97 22.61
N ILE A 159 -20.37 -9.52 22.22
CA ILE A 159 -19.43 -10.26 21.34
C ILE A 159 -18.94 -11.60 21.94
N PRO A 160 -18.65 -11.71 23.27
CA PRO A 160 -18.11 -12.94 23.83
C PRO A 160 -18.91 -14.19 23.46
N GLY A 161 -18.19 -15.21 22.95
CA GLY A 161 -18.79 -16.49 22.55
C GLY A 161 -19.22 -16.57 21.09
N HIS A 162 -19.15 -15.47 20.32
CA HIS A 162 -19.36 -15.45 18.89
C HIS A 162 -18.03 -15.63 18.12
N SER A 163 -18.11 -16.18 16.91
CA SER A 163 -16.99 -16.18 15.99
C SER A 163 -16.82 -14.78 15.39
N PHE A 164 -15.57 -14.32 15.31
CA PHE A 164 -15.23 -12.96 14.88
C PHE A 164 -14.10 -12.97 13.87
N THR A 165 -14.19 -12.18 12.81
CA THR A 165 -13.10 -11.94 11.89
C THR A 165 -12.69 -10.47 11.88
N PHE A 166 -11.40 -10.23 12.06
CA PHE A 166 -10.76 -8.96 11.73
C PHE A 166 -10.51 -8.85 10.22
N GLY A 167 -10.11 -7.67 9.75
CA GLY A 167 -9.59 -7.44 8.41
C GLY A 167 -8.15 -7.96 8.23
N SER A 168 -7.24 -7.14 7.70
CA SER A 168 -5.79 -7.45 7.72
C SER A 168 -5.22 -7.26 9.12
N GLU A 169 -4.20 -8.07 9.50
CA GLU A 169 -3.44 -7.85 10.74
C GLU A 169 -2.81 -6.45 10.81
N SER A 170 -2.49 -5.86 9.65
CA SER A 170 -1.90 -4.51 9.54
C SER A 170 -2.93 -3.42 9.23
N SER A 171 -4.24 -3.72 9.32
CA SER A 171 -5.29 -2.72 9.17
C SER A 171 -5.48 -1.90 10.45
N THR A 172 -5.66 -0.59 10.31
CA THR A 172 -6.03 0.30 11.43
C THR A 172 -7.45 0.00 11.89
N SER A 173 -8.43 0.22 11.01
CA SER A 173 -9.86 0.07 11.30
C SER A 173 -10.29 -1.38 11.42
N GLY A 174 -9.79 -2.25 10.53
CA GLY A 174 -10.13 -3.66 10.52
C GLY A 174 -9.43 -4.50 11.60
N HIS A 175 -8.45 -3.95 12.33
CA HIS A 175 -7.76 -4.69 13.40
C HIS A 175 -7.33 -3.82 14.57
N LEU A 176 -6.30 -2.98 14.41
CA LEU A 176 -5.63 -2.32 15.54
C LEU A 176 -6.62 -1.56 16.44
N MET A 177 -7.32 -0.58 15.89
CA MET A 177 -8.23 0.28 16.65
C MET A 177 -9.45 -0.51 17.13
N SER A 178 -9.94 -1.45 16.34
CA SER A 178 -11.03 -2.34 16.76
C SER A 178 -10.62 -3.18 17.96
N ARG A 179 -9.41 -3.75 17.95
CA ARG A 179 -8.87 -4.51 19.07
C ARG A 179 -8.65 -3.64 20.32
N TYR A 180 -8.19 -2.40 20.12
CA TYR A 180 -8.06 -1.42 21.20
C TYR A 180 -9.40 -1.15 21.87
N PHE A 181 -10.47 -0.87 21.12
CA PHE A 181 -11.80 -0.62 21.68
C PHE A 181 -12.41 -1.85 22.35
N LEU A 182 -12.17 -3.06 21.84
CA LEU A 182 -12.52 -4.30 22.54
C LEU A 182 -11.76 -4.41 23.87
N GLY A 183 -10.48 -4.05 23.91
CA GLY A 183 -9.68 -4.03 25.13
C GLY A 183 -10.17 -3.02 26.16
N GLU A 184 -10.63 -1.83 25.74
CA GLU A 184 -11.23 -0.83 26.64
C GLU A 184 -12.51 -1.35 27.30
N GLU A 185 -13.27 -2.23 26.64
CA GLU A 185 -14.41 -2.95 27.20
C GLU A 185 -13.99 -4.19 28.04
N GLY A 186 -12.70 -4.42 28.19
CA GLY A 186 -12.13 -5.52 28.99
C GLY A 186 -12.12 -6.87 28.28
N MET A 187 -12.26 -6.90 26.96
CA MET A 187 -12.22 -8.12 26.14
C MET A 187 -10.82 -8.46 25.68
N THR A 188 -10.55 -9.74 25.61
CA THR A 188 -9.35 -10.32 25.01
C THR A 188 -9.80 -11.27 23.90
N PRO A 189 -9.65 -10.91 22.63
CA PRO A 189 -10.15 -11.70 21.49
C PRO A 189 -9.81 -13.19 21.54
N GLU A 190 -8.59 -13.53 21.96
CA GLU A 190 -8.10 -14.90 22.07
C GLU A 190 -8.80 -15.73 23.16
N GLU A 191 -9.41 -15.08 24.14
CA GLU A 191 -10.11 -15.72 25.25
C GLU A 191 -11.64 -15.66 25.13
N ASP A 192 -12.16 -14.55 24.54
CA ASP A 192 -13.58 -14.23 24.53
C ASP A 192 -14.28 -14.64 23.25
N PHE A 193 -13.59 -14.72 22.10
CA PHE A 193 -14.19 -15.14 20.84
C PHE A 193 -14.43 -16.66 20.81
N SER A 194 -15.43 -17.07 20.05
CA SER A 194 -15.65 -18.48 19.74
C SER A 194 -14.66 -18.94 18.68
N GLY A 195 -13.71 -19.77 19.07
CA GLY A 195 -12.70 -20.31 18.17
C GLY A 195 -11.40 -19.50 18.16
N GLN A 196 -10.65 -19.58 17.06
CA GLN A 196 -9.42 -18.80 16.89
C GLN A 196 -9.73 -17.45 16.30
N VAL A 197 -8.96 -16.44 16.71
CA VAL A 197 -8.98 -15.12 16.06
C VAL A 197 -8.65 -15.30 14.57
N ASN A 198 -9.46 -14.73 13.70
CA ASN A 198 -9.29 -14.78 12.27
C ASN A 198 -8.97 -13.41 11.69
N TYR A 199 -8.22 -13.42 10.62
CA TYR A 199 -7.89 -12.25 9.80
C TYR A 199 -8.25 -12.56 8.35
N SER A 200 -9.21 -11.81 7.80
CA SER A 200 -9.71 -12.01 6.43
C SER A 200 -8.75 -11.53 5.35
N GLY A 201 -7.95 -10.50 5.68
CA GLY A 201 -6.99 -9.87 4.78
C GLY A 201 -7.45 -8.53 4.20
N SER A 202 -8.77 -8.34 3.96
CA SER A 202 -9.33 -7.11 3.36
C SER A 202 -10.77 -6.86 3.85
N HIS A 203 -11.33 -5.67 3.58
CA HIS A 203 -12.67 -5.31 4.04
C HIS A 203 -13.78 -6.02 3.26
N ASP A 204 -13.62 -6.20 1.95
CA ASP A 204 -14.54 -6.96 1.09
C ASP A 204 -14.61 -8.43 1.52
N THR A 205 -13.49 -9.05 1.78
CA THR A 205 -13.43 -10.43 2.29
C THR A 205 -14.06 -10.55 3.68
N THR A 206 -13.87 -9.57 4.57
CA THR A 206 -14.56 -9.54 5.88
C THR A 206 -16.07 -9.53 5.69
N MET A 207 -16.56 -8.63 4.83
CA MET A 207 -18.00 -8.51 4.53
C MET A 207 -18.56 -9.84 4.00
N GLU A 208 -17.92 -10.44 3.01
CA GLU A 208 -18.35 -11.72 2.42
C GLU A 208 -18.41 -12.83 3.47
N LEU A 209 -17.42 -12.92 4.37
CA LEU A 209 -17.39 -13.93 5.43
C LEU A 209 -18.54 -13.78 6.43
N VAL A 210 -18.91 -12.55 6.77
CA VAL A 210 -20.05 -12.28 7.66
C VAL A 210 -21.36 -12.48 6.92
N GLU A 211 -21.52 -11.98 5.69
CA GLU A 211 -22.74 -12.13 4.89
C GLU A 211 -23.07 -13.59 4.63
N THR A 212 -22.07 -14.41 4.30
CA THR A 212 -22.27 -15.86 4.10
C THR A 212 -22.48 -16.66 5.38
N GLY A 213 -22.31 -16.02 6.56
CA GLY A 213 -22.39 -16.68 7.86
C GLY A 213 -21.22 -17.60 8.16
N SER A 214 -20.07 -17.42 7.48
CA SER A 214 -18.83 -18.10 7.82
C SER A 214 -18.27 -17.63 9.15
N TYR A 215 -18.55 -16.39 9.51
CA TYR A 215 -18.34 -15.76 10.81
C TYR A 215 -19.61 -15.05 11.27
N ASP A 216 -19.85 -15.09 12.59
CA ASP A 216 -21.02 -14.43 13.20
C ASP A 216 -20.86 -12.90 13.14
N LEU A 217 -19.64 -12.44 13.39
CA LEU A 217 -19.27 -11.04 13.53
C LEU A 217 -18.00 -10.71 12.74
N GLY A 218 -17.86 -9.43 12.39
CA GLY A 218 -16.66 -8.91 11.77
C GLY A 218 -16.51 -7.41 11.99
N VAL A 219 -15.44 -6.84 11.45
CA VAL A 219 -15.21 -5.39 11.48
C VAL A 219 -14.64 -4.92 10.15
N VAL A 220 -15.23 -3.86 9.63
CA VAL A 220 -14.82 -3.20 8.39
C VAL A 220 -14.55 -1.71 8.64
N ASN A 221 -14.00 -1.00 7.68
CA ASN A 221 -13.91 0.44 7.76
C ASN A 221 -15.26 1.11 7.45
N MET A 222 -15.45 2.34 7.94
CA MET A 222 -16.70 3.07 7.78
C MET A 222 -17.05 3.35 6.32
N GLN A 223 -16.06 3.69 5.50
CA GLN A 223 -16.25 4.02 4.10
C GLN A 223 -16.76 2.83 3.30
N TYR A 224 -16.12 1.67 3.48
CA TYR A 224 -16.54 0.44 2.82
C TYR A 224 -17.98 0.07 3.18
N TRP A 225 -18.33 0.16 4.47
CA TRP A 225 -19.68 -0.10 4.95
C TRP A 225 -20.70 0.88 4.38
N ASP A 226 -20.44 2.19 4.52
CA ASP A 226 -21.37 3.23 4.12
C ASP A 226 -21.61 3.19 2.60
N ASN A 227 -20.58 2.98 1.80
CA ASN A 227 -20.69 2.81 0.35
C ASN A 227 -21.48 1.54 -0.03
N ALA A 228 -21.21 0.41 0.62
CA ALA A 228 -21.91 -0.84 0.34
C ALA A 228 -23.43 -0.74 0.63
N VAL A 229 -23.79 0.02 1.67
CA VAL A 229 -25.20 0.31 2.01
C VAL A 229 -25.82 1.28 1.00
N GLU A 230 -25.12 2.37 0.65
CA GLU A 230 -25.63 3.38 -0.29
C GLU A 230 -25.85 2.81 -1.71
N GLU A 231 -24.91 2.00 -2.16
CA GLU A 231 -24.95 1.34 -3.48
C GLU A 231 -25.89 0.12 -3.50
N GLY A 232 -26.27 -0.38 -2.33
CA GLY A 232 -27.11 -1.59 -2.20
C GLY A 232 -26.35 -2.87 -2.61
N THR A 233 -25.04 -2.90 -2.42
CA THR A 233 -24.19 -4.06 -2.71
C THR A 233 -24.12 -5.02 -1.54
N VAL A 234 -24.44 -4.59 -0.31
CA VAL A 234 -24.62 -5.46 0.87
C VAL A 234 -26.09 -5.88 1.00
N ASP A 235 -26.32 -7.16 1.37
CA ASP A 235 -27.67 -7.63 1.76
C ASP A 235 -27.93 -7.27 3.22
N GLU A 236 -28.57 -6.11 3.46
CA GLU A 236 -28.93 -5.65 4.81
C GLU A 236 -29.91 -6.61 5.54
N SER A 237 -30.49 -7.60 4.84
CA SER A 237 -31.25 -8.65 5.51
C SER A 237 -30.35 -9.76 6.07
N ALA A 238 -29.11 -9.86 5.64
CA ALA A 238 -28.11 -10.83 6.08
C ALA A 238 -27.06 -10.21 7.01
N VAL A 239 -26.68 -8.93 6.80
CA VAL A 239 -25.65 -8.23 7.58
C VAL A 239 -26.19 -6.90 8.11
N GLU A 240 -25.90 -6.60 9.37
CA GLU A 240 -26.23 -5.32 10.02
C GLU A 240 -25.01 -4.75 10.75
N GLU A 241 -24.88 -3.42 10.75
CA GLU A 241 -24.03 -2.69 11.68
C GLU A 241 -24.66 -2.75 13.08
N PHE A 242 -23.85 -3.08 14.12
CA PHE A 242 -24.31 -3.02 15.50
C PHE A 242 -23.51 -2.07 16.40
N TYR A 243 -22.31 -1.68 15.95
CA TYR A 243 -21.48 -0.72 16.68
C TYR A 243 -20.55 0.02 15.77
N ARG A 244 -20.34 1.31 16.04
CA ARG A 244 -19.37 2.18 15.36
C ARG A 244 -18.43 2.78 16.41
N SER A 245 -17.11 2.71 16.17
CA SER A 245 -16.11 3.16 17.11
C SER A 245 -16.09 4.68 17.29
N PRO A 246 -15.43 5.21 18.34
CA PRO A 246 -14.95 6.59 18.35
C PRO A 246 -14.06 6.90 17.13
N GLU A 247 -13.94 8.20 16.82
CA GLU A 247 -13.14 8.70 15.70
C GLU A 247 -11.64 8.62 15.98
N TYR A 248 -10.85 8.38 14.90
CA TYR A 248 -9.39 8.40 14.89
C TYR A 248 -8.89 8.79 13.50
N PHE A 249 -7.59 9.11 13.34
CA PHE A 249 -6.97 9.32 12.04
C PHE A 249 -6.69 7.97 11.36
N ASP A 250 -6.91 7.87 10.04
CA ASP A 250 -6.60 6.65 9.29
C ASP A 250 -5.79 6.95 8.02
N TYR A 251 -6.35 6.83 6.84
CA TYR A 251 -5.60 6.83 5.59
C TYR A 251 -4.80 8.10 5.33
N ASN A 252 -3.65 7.91 4.65
CA ASN A 252 -2.76 9.02 4.26
C ASN A 252 -1.84 8.64 3.11
N TRP A 253 -1.45 9.65 2.34
CA TRP A 253 -0.35 9.61 1.41
C TRP A 253 0.96 9.87 2.13
N GLN A 254 1.96 9.03 1.87
CA GLN A 254 3.33 9.24 2.34
C GLN A 254 4.32 9.23 1.18
N VAL A 255 5.28 10.14 1.25
CA VAL A 255 6.35 10.29 0.29
C VAL A 255 7.71 10.00 0.94
N SER A 256 8.53 9.23 0.22
CA SER A 256 9.90 8.92 0.65
C SER A 256 10.76 10.18 0.70
N PRO A 257 11.63 10.34 1.72
CA PRO A 257 12.58 11.46 1.79
C PRO A 257 13.59 11.48 0.64
N THR A 258 13.76 10.36 -0.09
CA THR A 258 14.74 10.23 -1.17
C THR A 258 14.22 10.68 -2.53
N VAL A 259 12.96 11.09 -2.65
CA VAL A 259 12.32 11.46 -3.93
C VAL A 259 13.09 12.58 -4.64
N ASP A 260 13.45 13.65 -3.93
CA ASP A 260 14.20 14.76 -4.53
C ASP A 260 15.63 14.36 -4.94
N GLU A 261 16.25 13.43 -4.21
CA GLU A 261 17.58 12.92 -4.55
C GLU A 261 17.55 12.06 -5.82
N LYS A 262 16.52 11.21 -5.96
CA LYS A 262 16.35 10.30 -7.10
C LYS A 262 15.88 11.02 -8.37
N PHE A 263 14.92 11.93 -8.25
CA PHE A 263 14.16 12.48 -9.38
C PHE A 263 14.38 13.97 -9.61
N GLY A 264 15.21 14.62 -8.78
CA GLY A 264 15.54 16.04 -8.88
C GLY A 264 14.86 16.92 -7.83
N GLU A 265 15.55 18.00 -7.45
CA GLU A 265 15.10 18.94 -6.43
C GLU A 265 13.72 19.55 -6.77
N GLY A 266 12.78 19.49 -5.84
CA GLY A 266 11.42 19.99 -5.97
C GLY A 266 10.40 19.00 -6.56
N THR A 267 10.79 17.76 -6.85
CA THR A 267 9.87 16.72 -7.31
C THR A 267 8.83 16.39 -6.24
N LYS A 268 9.25 16.29 -4.97
CA LYS A 268 8.37 16.10 -3.83
C LYS A 268 7.33 17.22 -3.69
N ASP A 269 7.75 18.49 -3.84
CA ASP A 269 6.85 19.63 -3.77
C ASP A 269 5.81 19.60 -4.90
N LYS A 270 6.22 19.29 -6.14
CA LYS A 270 5.31 19.16 -7.30
C LYS A 270 4.31 18.03 -7.10
N LEU A 271 4.77 16.86 -6.65
CA LEU A 271 3.93 15.70 -6.35
C LEU A 271 2.90 16.04 -5.29
N THR A 272 3.32 16.69 -4.21
CA THR A 272 2.44 17.13 -3.12
C THR A 272 1.40 18.13 -3.62
N GLU A 273 1.82 19.16 -4.38
CA GLU A 273 0.92 20.14 -4.96
C GLU A 273 -0.08 19.50 -5.93
N PHE A 274 0.36 18.56 -6.76
CA PHE A 274 -0.50 17.85 -7.70
C PHE A 274 -1.59 17.09 -6.96
N ILE A 275 -1.24 16.22 -6.00
CA ILE A 275 -2.20 15.42 -5.24
C ILE A 275 -3.19 16.30 -4.46
N LEU A 276 -2.72 17.36 -3.81
CA LEU A 276 -3.58 18.28 -3.05
C LEU A 276 -4.54 19.11 -3.92
N ASN A 277 -4.28 19.25 -5.21
CA ASN A 277 -5.16 19.95 -6.14
C ASN A 277 -6.07 19.02 -6.93
N MET A 278 -5.96 17.70 -6.75
CA MET A 278 -6.83 16.73 -7.42
C MET A 278 -8.26 16.80 -6.90
N THR A 279 -9.19 16.54 -7.79
CA THR A 279 -10.62 16.40 -7.50
C THR A 279 -11.12 15.06 -8.06
N ARG A 280 -12.32 14.63 -7.64
CA ARG A 280 -12.94 13.38 -8.09
C ARG A 280 -13.00 13.24 -9.62
N GLU A 281 -13.07 14.35 -10.38
CA GLU A 281 -13.18 14.32 -11.85
C GLU A 281 -11.82 14.06 -12.54
N ASP A 282 -10.70 14.14 -11.82
CA ASP A 282 -9.36 14.10 -12.43
C ASP A 282 -8.81 12.68 -12.60
N SER A 283 -9.25 11.71 -11.78
CA SER A 283 -8.71 10.35 -11.81
C SER A 283 -9.70 9.33 -11.26
N GLU A 284 -9.71 8.13 -11.85
CA GLU A 284 -10.46 6.98 -11.33
C GLU A 284 -9.96 6.56 -9.93
N MET A 285 -8.69 6.81 -9.61
CA MET A 285 -8.14 6.59 -8.28
C MET A 285 -8.92 7.39 -7.21
N MET A 286 -9.34 8.62 -7.52
CA MET A 286 -10.17 9.43 -6.62
C MET A 286 -11.54 8.78 -6.37
N GLU A 287 -12.13 8.15 -7.38
CA GLU A 287 -13.40 7.41 -7.26
C GLU A 287 -13.23 6.17 -6.38
N VAL A 288 -12.20 5.36 -6.64
CA VAL A 288 -11.89 4.13 -5.89
C VAL A 288 -11.58 4.43 -4.42
N LEU A 289 -10.84 5.51 -4.16
CA LEU A 289 -10.55 5.96 -2.80
C LEU A 289 -11.73 6.69 -2.15
N ASP A 290 -12.83 6.94 -2.88
CA ASP A 290 -13.96 7.77 -2.44
C ASP A 290 -13.49 9.15 -1.94
N ALA A 291 -12.62 9.78 -2.71
CA ALA A 291 -12.04 11.08 -2.41
C ALA A 291 -12.67 12.16 -3.30
N ASP A 292 -13.25 13.19 -2.70
CA ASP A 292 -13.65 14.40 -3.42
C ASP A 292 -12.49 15.40 -3.55
N GLU A 293 -11.62 15.41 -2.53
CA GLU A 293 -10.41 16.23 -2.43
C GLU A 293 -9.43 15.59 -1.46
N PHE A 294 -8.18 16.03 -1.49
CA PHE A 294 -7.20 15.77 -0.43
C PHE A 294 -6.90 17.04 0.36
N ILE A 295 -6.72 16.88 1.68
CA ILE A 295 -6.30 17.93 2.60
C ILE A 295 -4.93 17.60 3.19
N LEU A 296 -4.23 18.62 3.68
CA LEU A 296 -2.95 18.42 4.36
C LEU A 296 -3.11 17.58 5.62
N THR A 297 -2.15 16.71 5.85
CA THR A 297 -1.95 16.02 7.12
C THR A 297 -0.50 16.11 7.56
N GLU A 298 -0.17 15.55 8.71
CA GLU A 298 1.20 15.53 9.25
C GLU A 298 1.42 14.30 10.14
N ASN A 299 2.68 13.90 10.31
CA ASN A 299 3.05 12.70 11.08
C ASN A 299 2.47 12.68 12.49
N SER A 300 2.35 13.84 13.13
CA SER A 300 1.82 13.97 14.51
C SER A 300 0.38 13.47 14.66
N ASN A 301 -0.40 13.44 13.59
CA ASN A 301 -1.78 12.94 13.59
C ASN A 301 -1.85 11.41 13.82
N TYR A 302 -0.76 10.69 13.55
CA TYR A 302 -0.67 9.23 13.63
C TYR A 302 0.09 8.73 14.87
N GLU A 303 0.57 9.63 15.74
CA GLU A 303 1.27 9.26 16.98
C GLU A 303 0.41 8.39 17.90
N THR A 304 -0.89 8.70 18.02
CA THR A 304 -1.82 7.89 18.84
C THR A 304 -1.96 6.46 18.31
N ILE A 305 -1.95 6.30 16.98
CA ILE A 305 -2.00 4.97 16.34
C ILE A 305 -0.72 4.17 16.66
N ALA A 306 0.43 4.84 16.71
CA ALA A 306 1.71 4.21 17.05
C ALA A 306 1.84 3.84 18.54
N GLU A 307 1.04 4.45 19.44
CA GLU A 307 1.05 4.21 20.88
C GLU A 307 0.13 3.05 21.32
N VAL A 308 -0.87 2.67 20.48
CA VAL A 308 -1.79 1.55 20.71
C VAL A 308 -1.12 0.22 20.40
#